data_661479e7445871b7a6ec24e6465362d5
#
_entry.id   661479e7445871b7a6ec24e6465362d5
#
_cell.length_a   1.000
_cell.length_b   1.000
_cell.length_c   1.000
_cell.angle_alpha   90.00
_cell.angle_beta   90.00
_cell.angle_gamma   90.00
#
_symmetry.space_group_name_H-M   'P 1'
#
loop_
_entity.id
_entity.type
_entity.pdbx_description
1 polymer ?
#
loop_
_entity_poly.entity_id
_entity_poly.type
_entity_poly.pdbx_seq_one_letter_code
_entity_poly.pdbx_strand_id
1 'polypeptide(L)'
;MRQKVLITGANKGIGFETAKQLGDKGWTILLGARNEERGRAAVKTLENKGITAEWIQIDLNNIDTIHAAADYIATQHSDLKALINNAGISGNMNASPLDVELDELRELAEVNFFGNFEMIKTFTPILAKNHGRILNLTIPLNPNSFFHPFSYIATKSPLNSMIKLFGRHFKKNKIPVEIFGVMPGGITTDLNNHQKGFLMRSVNEGAQSIVKVLTDNHNHNGKILLRLMPFKIFK
;
A
#
# COMPACT_ATOMS: atom_id res chain seq x y z
N MET A 1 -18.08 -16.77 -1.93
CA MET A 1 -16.65 -16.98 -1.59
C MET A 1 -16.12 -15.76 -0.83
N ARG A 2 -15.18 -15.95 0.10
CA ARG A 2 -14.53 -14.83 0.79
C ARG A 2 -13.65 -14.08 -0.19
N GLN A 3 -13.69 -12.74 -0.18
CA GLN A 3 -12.79 -11.93 -1.02
C GLN A 3 -11.36 -12.04 -0.51
N LYS A 4 -10.37 -12.02 -1.41
CA LYS A 4 -8.96 -12.11 -1.07
C LYS A 4 -8.24 -10.79 -1.37
N VAL A 5 -7.34 -10.40 -0.49
CA VAL A 5 -6.50 -9.19 -0.64
C VAL A 5 -5.04 -9.51 -0.36
N LEU A 6 -4.16 -9.05 -1.24
CA LEU A 6 -2.72 -9.02 -1.02
C LEU A 6 -2.32 -7.64 -0.51
N ILE A 7 -1.58 -7.59 0.62
CA ILE A 7 -1.13 -6.32 1.23
C ILE A 7 0.39 -6.37 1.41
N THR A 8 1.13 -5.51 0.73
CA THR A 8 2.59 -5.44 0.88
C THR A 8 2.98 -4.72 2.18
N GLY A 9 4.04 -5.17 2.86
CA GLY A 9 4.51 -4.59 4.12
C GLY A 9 3.50 -4.72 5.27
N ALA A 10 2.72 -5.79 5.29
CA ALA A 10 1.61 -5.96 6.22
C ALA A 10 2.00 -6.66 7.54
N ASN A 11 3.28 -6.86 7.81
CA ASN A 11 3.75 -7.46 9.07
C ASN A 11 3.71 -6.50 10.28
N LYS A 12 3.51 -5.20 10.06
CA LYS A 12 3.41 -4.17 11.11
C LYS A 12 2.68 -2.92 10.63
N GLY A 13 2.46 -1.98 11.55
CA GLY A 13 1.97 -0.64 11.26
C GLY A 13 0.60 -0.63 10.58
N ILE A 14 0.43 0.32 9.65
CA ILE A 14 -0.86 0.54 8.97
C ILE A 14 -1.24 -0.64 8.06
N GLY A 15 -0.27 -1.33 7.45
CA GLY A 15 -0.52 -2.53 6.65
C GLY A 15 -1.12 -3.67 7.47
N PHE A 16 -0.57 -3.93 8.66
CA PHE A 16 -1.08 -4.94 9.58
C PHE A 16 -2.49 -4.60 10.10
N GLU A 17 -2.70 -3.36 10.51
CA GLU A 17 -4.03 -2.94 10.99
C GLU A 17 -5.07 -2.96 9.86
N THR A 18 -4.67 -2.63 8.62
CA THR A 18 -5.53 -2.79 7.43
C THR A 18 -5.89 -4.25 7.19
N ALA A 19 -4.89 -5.15 7.29
CA ALA A 19 -5.10 -6.59 7.20
C ALA A 19 -6.10 -7.09 8.24
N LYS A 20 -5.94 -6.67 9.50
CA LYS A 20 -6.85 -7.01 10.60
C LYS A 20 -8.28 -6.53 10.32
N GLN A 21 -8.47 -5.25 9.97
CA GLN A 21 -9.80 -4.68 9.73
C GLN A 21 -10.50 -5.30 8.50
N LEU A 22 -9.77 -5.69 7.46
CA LEU A 22 -10.32 -6.44 6.33
C LEU A 22 -10.66 -7.87 6.73
N GLY A 23 -9.82 -8.53 7.52
CA GLY A 23 -10.08 -9.85 8.08
C GLY A 23 -11.34 -9.87 8.95
N ASP A 24 -11.53 -8.88 9.82
CA ASP A 24 -12.75 -8.68 10.63
C ASP A 24 -14.01 -8.52 9.76
N LYS A 25 -13.86 -8.08 8.49
CA LYS A 25 -14.92 -8.02 7.48
C LYS A 25 -15.07 -9.31 6.64
N GLY A 26 -14.36 -10.37 6.99
CA GLY A 26 -14.44 -11.67 6.33
C GLY A 26 -13.54 -11.84 5.09
N TRP A 27 -12.59 -10.94 4.85
CA TRP A 27 -11.60 -11.12 3.80
C TRP A 27 -10.54 -12.14 4.19
N THR A 28 -10.03 -12.90 3.22
CA THR A 28 -8.80 -13.69 3.37
C THR A 28 -7.61 -12.78 3.08
N ILE A 29 -6.61 -12.80 3.96
CA ILE A 29 -5.46 -11.91 3.93
C ILE A 29 -4.23 -12.64 3.39
N LEU A 30 -3.71 -12.20 2.25
CA LEU A 30 -2.37 -12.55 1.79
C LEU A 30 -1.41 -11.48 2.29
N LEU A 31 -0.65 -11.82 3.33
CA LEU A 31 0.21 -10.90 4.06
C LEU A 31 1.58 -10.85 3.41
N GLY A 32 1.83 -9.83 2.57
CA GLY A 32 3.11 -9.62 1.91
C GLY A 32 4.16 -9.02 2.88
N ALA A 33 5.28 -9.73 3.08
CA ALA A 33 6.40 -9.24 3.86
C ALA A 33 7.72 -9.86 3.39
N ARG A 34 8.82 -9.08 3.42
CA ARG A 34 10.15 -9.55 2.98
C ARG A 34 10.81 -10.52 3.96
N ASN A 35 10.57 -10.34 5.24
CA ASN A 35 11.14 -11.18 6.29
C ASN A 35 10.11 -12.25 6.70
N GLU A 36 10.48 -13.51 6.55
CA GLU A 36 9.62 -14.67 6.80
C GLU A 36 9.18 -14.76 8.27
N GLU A 37 10.12 -14.67 9.20
CA GLU A 37 9.83 -14.80 10.64
C GLU A 37 8.78 -13.76 11.09
N ARG A 38 8.99 -12.49 10.72
CA ARG A 38 8.06 -11.39 11.04
C ARG A 38 6.72 -11.55 10.32
N GLY A 39 6.75 -12.02 9.08
CA GLY A 39 5.54 -12.29 8.30
C GLY A 39 4.70 -13.39 8.92
N ARG A 40 5.30 -14.53 9.25
CA ARG A 40 4.62 -15.66 9.90
C ARG A 40 4.11 -15.31 11.31
N ALA A 41 4.87 -14.55 12.10
CA ALA A 41 4.42 -14.07 13.41
C ALA A 41 3.18 -13.16 13.29
N ALA A 42 3.14 -12.29 12.28
CA ALA A 42 1.99 -11.44 12.01
C ALA A 42 0.77 -12.26 11.56
N VAL A 43 0.95 -13.26 10.69
CA VAL A 43 -0.11 -14.19 10.29
C VAL A 43 -0.68 -14.91 11.51
N LYS A 44 0.16 -15.49 12.36
CA LYS A 44 -0.28 -16.16 13.58
C LYS A 44 -1.09 -15.24 14.51
N THR A 45 -0.72 -13.96 14.57
CA THR A 45 -1.48 -12.96 15.34
C THR A 45 -2.87 -12.71 14.75
N LEU A 46 -3.03 -12.73 13.43
CA LEU A 46 -4.33 -12.62 12.75
C LEU A 46 -5.16 -13.89 12.95
N GLU A 47 -4.56 -15.07 12.80
CA GLU A 47 -5.22 -16.36 13.01
C GLU A 47 -5.75 -16.53 14.43
N ASN A 48 -5.01 -16.08 15.43
CA ASN A 48 -5.46 -16.07 16.84
C ASN A 48 -6.71 -15.18 17.06
N LYS A 49 -7.05 -14.32 16.10
CA LYS A 49 -8.28 -13.51 16.06
C LYS A 49 -9.37 -14.10 15.15
N GLY A 50 -9.17 -15.32 14.65
CA GLY A 50 -10.10 -15.98 13.73
C GLY A 50 -10.04 -15.46 12.29
N ILE A 51 -9.02 -14.70 11.92
CA ILE A 51 -8.82 -14.16 10.57
C ILE A 51 -8.02 -15.17 9.75
N THR A 52 -8.54 -15.54 8.57
CA THR A 52 -7.81 -16.38 7.62
C THR A 52 -6.71 -15.56 6.97
N ALA A 53 -5.46 -15.94 7.18
CA ALA A 53 -4.31 -15.23 6.67
C ALA A 53 -3.21 -16.20 6.21
N GLU A 54 -2.41 -15.76 5.24
CA GLU A 54 -1.25 -16.49 4.72
C GLU A 54 -0.11 -15.52 4.46
N TRP A 55 1.13 -15.91 4.79
CA TRP A 55 2.31 -15.13 4.48
C TRP A 55 2.77 -15.36 3.04
N ILE A 56 3.02 -14.27 2.33
CA ILE A 56 3.59 -14.26 0.98
C ILE A 56 4.91 -13.51 1.02
N GLN A 57 5.98 -14.13 0.56
CA GLN A 57 7.27 -13.45 0.45
C GLN A 57 7.20 -12.37 -0.63
N ILE A 58 7.39 -11.11 -0.24
CA ILE A 58 7.48 -9.96 -1.15
C ILE A 58 8.52 -9.00 -0.62
N ASP A 59 9.59 -8.83 -1.38
CA ASP A 59 10.58 -7.77 -1.19
C ASP A 59 10.57 -6.86 -2.42
N LEU A 60 10.17 -5.61 -2.25
CA LEU A 60 10.08 -4.63 -3.34
C LEU A 60 11.46 -4.28 -3.93
N ASN A 61 12.54 -4.61 -3.24
CA ASN A 61 13.92 -4.45 -3.73
C ASN A 61 14.43 -5.71 -4.46
N ASN A 62 13.63 -6.78 -4.50
CA ASN A 62 13.96 -8.03 -5.20
C ASN A 62 12.79 -8.48 -6.07
N ILE A 63 12.85 -8.16 -7.35
CA ILE A 63 11.79 -8.43 -8.34
C ILE A 63 11.45 -9.91 -8.44
N ASP A 64 12.41 -10.82 -8.26
CA ASP A 64 12.18 -12.25 -8.34
C ASP A 64 11.16 -12.72 -7.29
N THR A 65 11.15 -12.11 -6.11
CA THR A 65 10.14 -12.42 -5.07
C THR A 65 8.74 -11.98 -5.49
N ILE A 66 8.63 -10.88 -6.25
CA ILE A 66 7.35 -10.38 -6.78
C ILE A 66 6.80 -11.36 -7.83
N HIS A 67 7.66 -11.82 -8.76
CA HIS A 67 7.27 -12.77 -9.79
C HIS A 67 6.88 -14.12 -9.18
N ALA A 68 7.68 -14.66 -8.27
CA ALA A 68 7.36 -15.92 -7.56
C ALA A 68 6.04 -15.83 -6.79
N ALA A 69 5.78 -14.69 -6.12
CA ALA A 69 4.52 -14.44 -5.43
C ALA A 69 3.33 -14.41 -6.41
N ALA A 70 3.50 -13.80 -7.59
CA ALA A 70 2.45 -13.75 -8.60
C ALA A 70 2.13 -15.13 -9.18
N ASP A 71 3.14 -15.93 -9.50
CA ASP A 71 2.98 -17.32 -9.99
C ASP A 71 2.25 -18.18 -8.96
N TYR A 72 2.64 -18.08 -7.70
CA TYR A 72 1.97 -18.75 -6.60
C TYR A 72 0.50 -18.32 -6.47
N ILE A 73 0.25 -17.02 -6.45
CA ILE A 73 -1.10 -16.46 -6.31
C ILE A 73 -1.96 -16.78 -7.54
N ALA A 74 -1.41 -16.79 -8.74
CA ALA A 74 -2.15 -17.15 -9.95
C ALA A 74 -2.67 -18.60 -9.91
N THR A 75 -1.98 -19.50 -9.20
CA THR A 75 -2.37 -20.92 -9.05
C THR A 75 -3.22 -21.18 -7.81
N GLN A 76 -2.85 -20.65 -6.65
CA GLN A 76 -3.49 -20.96 -5.36
C GLN A 76 -4.58 -19.96 -4.95
N HIS A 77 -4.52 -18.75 -5.48
CA HIS A 77 -5.43 -17.63 -5.14
C HIS A 77 -5.87 -16.87 -6.40
N SER A 78 -6.20 -17.59 -7.47
CA SER A 78 -6.59 -16.99 -8.77
C SER A 78 -7.80 -16.05 -8.67
N ASP A 79 -8.56 -16.11 -7.57
CA ASP A 79 -9.69 -15.26 -7.21
C ASP A 79 -9.28 -13.99 -6.42
N LEU A 80 -7.99 -13.60 -6.45
CA LEU A 80 -7.50 -12.37 -5.83
C LEU A 80 -8.32 -11.17 -6.28
N LYS A 81 -8.89 -10.45 -5.34
CA LYS A 81 -9.81 -9.32 -5.58
C LYS A 81 -9.17 -7.96 -5.41
N ALA A 82 -8.15 -7.86 -4.56
CA ALA A 82 -7.49 -6.59 -4.30
C ALA A 82 -5.99 -6.75 -4.05
N LEU A 83 -5.24 -5.73 -4.47
CA LEU A 83 -3.84 -5.48 -4.11
C LEU A 83 -3.76 -4.15 -3.37
N ILE A 84 -3.11 -4.13 -2.21
CA ILE A 84 -2.76 -2.92 -1.48
C ILE A 84 -1.24 -2.78 -1.47
N ASN A 85 -0.72 -1.84 -2.25
CA ASN A 85 0.68 -1.43 -2.23
C ASN A 85 0.88 -0.47 -1.05
N ASN A 86 1.19 -1.05 0.12
CA ASN A 86 1.40 -0.33 1.37
C ASN A 86 2.88 -0.19 1.72
N ALA A 87 3.73 -1.15 1.36
CA ALA A 87 5.14 -1.12 1.68
C ALA A 87 5.84 0.14 1.14
N GLY A 88 6.80 0.64 1.91
CA GLY A 88 7.64 1.77 1.57
C GLY A 88 8.67 2.03 2.67
N ILE A 89 9.70 2.78 2.33
CA ILE A 89 10.76 3.23 3.24
C ILE A 89 10.93 4.74 3.15
N SER A 90 11.30 5.38 4.27
CA SER A 90 11.34 6.84 4.38
C SER A 90 12.72 7.46 4.17
N GLY A 91 13.79 6.69 4.37
CA GLY A 91 15.13 7.23 4.48
C GLY A 91 15.29 8.20 5.66
N ASN A 92 16.26 9.07 5.58
CA ASN A 92 16.45 10.13 6.57
C ASN A 92 15.43 11.27 6.36
N MET A 93 14.39 11.29 7.18
CA MET A 93 13.29 12.28 7.10
C MET A 93 13.74 13.74 7.37
N ASN A 94 14.92 13.94 7.95
CA ASN A 94 15.44 15.26 8.35
C ASN A 94 16.64 15.72 7.50
N ALA A 95 17.07 14.93 6.51
CA ALA A 95 18.20 15.30 5.66
C ALA A 95 17.88 16.52 4.81
N SER A 96 18.84 17.44 4.72
CA SER A 96 18.81 18.51 3.72
C SER A 96 18.96 17.91 2.32
N PRO A 97 18.32 18.47 1.28
CA PRO A 97 18.50 18.01 -0.10
C PRO A 97 19.96 17.93 -0.57
N LEU A 98 20.83 18.75 0.01
CA LEU A 98 22.26 18.80 -0.33
C LEU A 98 23.09 17.73 0.39
N ASP A 99 22.55 17.13 1.44
CA ASP A 99 23.23 16.14 2.29
C ASP A 99 22.74 14.70 2.03
N VAL A 100 21.83 14.53 1.05
CA VAL A 100 21.31 13.20 0.71
C VAL A 100 22.29 12.45 -0.18
N GLU A 101 22.70 11.28 0.26
CA GLU A 101 23.57 10.39 -0.51
C GLU A 101 22.79 9.77 -1.69
N LEU A 102 23.44 9.67 -2.85
CA LEU A 102 22.81 9.12 -4.06
C LEU A 102 22.37 7.67 -3.89
N ASP A 103 23.11 6.87 -3.13
CA ASP A 103 22.80 5.46 -2.91
C ASP A 103 21.57 5.30 -2.00
N GLU A 104 21.38 6.16 -0.99
CA GLU A 104 20.12 6.23 -0.24
C GLU A 104 18.94 6.52 -1.18
N LEU A 105 19.08 7.51 -2.04
CA LEU A 105 18.02 7.89 -2.97
C LEU A 105 17.69 6.77 -3.96
N ARG A 106 18.68 6.02 -4.43
CA ARG A 106 18.50 4.83 -5.28
C ARG A 106 17.73 3.73 -4.54
N GLU A 107 18.14 3.37 -3.32
CA GLU A 107 17.45 2.37 -2.50
C GLU A 107 15.99 2.74 -2.27
N LEU A 108 15.74 4.01 -1.94
CA LEU A 108 14.37 4.49 -1.76
C LEU A 108 13.57 4.40 -3.07
N ALA A 109 14.16 4.73 -4.21
CA ALA A 109 13.49 4.65 -5.50
C ALA A 109 13.14 3.21 -5.87
N GLU A 110 14.05 2.25 -5.61
CA GLU A 110 13.77 0.82 -5.83
C GLU A 110 12.51 0.38 -5.08
N VAL A 111 12.42 0.66 -3.78
CA VAL A 111 11.27 0.24 -2.97
C VAL A 111 10.02 1.09 -3.24
N ASN A 112 10.15 2.43 -3.23
CA ASN A 112 8.98 3.31 -3.24
C ASN A 112 8.36 3.48 -4.63
N PHE A 113 9.13 3.27 -5.72
CA PHE A 113 8.68 3.48 -7.08
C PHE A 113 8.79 2.23 -7.95
N PHE A 114 9.99 1.68 -8.18
CA PHE A 114 10.17 0.56 -9.12
C PHE A 114 9.51 -0.73 -8.65
N GLY A 115 9.66 -1.10 -7.38
CA GLY A 115 8.98 -2.26 -6.81
C GLY A 115 7.45 -2.12 -6.86
N ASN A 116 6.92 -0.91 -6.61
CA ASN A 116 5.48 -0.66 -6.76
C ASN A 116 5.02 -0.74 -8.23
N PHE A 117 5.85 -0.27 -9.18
CA PHE A 117 5.58 -0.44 -10.62
C PHE A 117 5.49 -1.92 -10.98
N GLU A 118 6.46 -2.73 -10.55
CA GLU A 118 6.47 -4.15 -10.85
C GLU A 118 5.30 -4.89 -10.21
N MET A 119 4.92 -4.55 -8.96
CA MET A 119 3.70 -5.07 -8.33
C MET A 119 2.45 -4.78 -9.17
N ILE A 120 2.26 -3.54 -9.63
CA ILE A 120 1.11 -3.16 -10.44
C ILE A 120 1.09 -3.97 -11.75
N LYS A 121 2.21 -4.00 -12.47
CA LYS A 121 2.36 -4.68 -13.76
C LYS A 121 2.07 -6.17 -13.64
N THR A 122 2.74 -6.84 -12.70
CA THR A 122 2.72 -8.30 -12.54
C THR A 122 1.36 -8.80 -12.03
N PHE A 123 0.70 -8.08 -11.12
CA PHE A 123 -0.59 -8.50 -10.57
C PHE A 123 -1.81 -8.06 -11.37
N THR A 124 -1.68 -7.12 -12.31
CA THR A 124 -2.79 -6.66 -13.15
C THR A 124 -3.49 -7.81 -13.89
N PRO A 125 -2.82 -8.80 -14.54
CA PRO A 125 -3.50 -9.89 -15.23
C PRO A 125 -4.36 -10.78 -14.31
N ILE A 126 -3.91 -11.01 -13.07
CA ILE A 126 -4.64 -11.81 -12.06
C ILE A 126 -5.89 -11.04 -11.62
N LEU A 127 -5.72 -9.77 -11.28
CA LEU A 127 -6.81 -8.89 -10.84
C LEU A 127 -7.84 -8.64 -11.95
N ALA A 128 -7.41 -8.57 -13.22
CA ALA A 128 -8.31 -8.36 -14.36
C ALA A 128 -9.33 -9.49 -14.51
N LYS A 129 -8.95 -10.74 -14.25
CA LYS A 129 -9.87 -11.89 -14.27
C LYS A 129 -11.01 -11.74 -13.25
N ASN A 130 -10.80 -10.95 -12.22
CA ASN A 130 -11.71 -10.81 -11.09
C ASN A 130 -12.34 -9.42 -10.97
N HIS A 131 -12.19 -8.53 -11.95
CA HIS A 131 -12.58 -7.11 -11.85
C HIS A 131 -12.05 -6.50 -10.55
N GLY A 132 -10.72 -6.65 -10.33
CA GLY A 132 -10.06 -6.33 -9.08
C GLY A 132 -9.71 -4.85 -8.91
N ARG A 133 -9.17 -4.54 -7.72
CA ARG A 133 -8.76 -3.18 -7.35
C ARG A 133 -7.30 -3.14 -6.91
N ILE A 134 -6.56 -2.12 -7.34
CA ILE A 134 -5.20 -1.81 -6.89
C ILE A 134 -5.23 -0.49 -6.13
N LEU A 135 -4.99 -0.56 -4.84
CA LEU A 135 -4.86 0.59 -3.96
C LEU A 135 -3.39 0.83 -3.64
N ASN A 136 -2.92 2.06 -3.84
CA ASN A 136 -1.56 2.45 -3.51
C ASN A 136 -1.56 3.46 -2.38
N LEU A 137 -0.80 3.21 -1.29
CA LEU A 137 -0.56 4.23 -0.29
C LEU A 137 0.39 5.27 -0.87
N THR A 138 -0.05 6.51 -0.89
CA THR A 138 0.67 7.61 -1.49
C THR A 138 0.77 8.81 -0.55
N ILE A 139 1.38 9.89 -1.03
CA ILE A 139 1.67 11.14 -0.31
C ILE A 139 0.97 12.32 -0.98
N PRO A 140 0.96 13.51 -0.36
CA PRO A 140 0.43 14.72 -0.98
C PRO A 140 1.00 14.94 -2.38
N LEU A 141 0.18 15.50 -3.28
CA LEU A 141 0.59 15.81 -4.65
C LEU A 141 1.72 16.85 -4.70
N ASN A 142 1.73 17.77 -3.73
CA ASN A 142 2.73 18.81 -3.60
C ASN A 142 3.35 18.79 -2.21
N PRO A 143 4.67 19.06 -2.09
CA PRO A 143 5.30 19.34 -0.81
C PRO A 143 4.62 20.52 -0.13
N ASN A 144 4.57 20.54 1.19
CA ASN A 144 4.05 21.66 1.97
C ASN A 144 4.98 21.96 3.15
N SER A 145 4.80 23.09 3.82
CA SER A 145 5.65 23.53 4.92
C SER A 145 5.68 22.61 6.14
N PHE A 146 4.70 21.70 6.26
CA PHE A 146 4.61 20.76 7.38
C PHE A 146 5.17 19.36 7.05
N PHE A 147 5.31 19.04 5.76
CA PHE A 147 5.79 17.72 5.32
C PHE A 147 6.63 17.87 4.06
N HIS A 148 7.96 17.87 4.24
CA HIS A 148 8.93 18.11 3.17
C HIS A 148 10.20 17.23 3.26
N PRO A 149 10.14 15.95 3.71
CA PRO A 149 11.31 15.07 3.69
C PRO A 149 11.72 14.79 2.26
N PHE A 150 12.90 15.28 1.86
CA PHE A 150 13.31 15.31 0.46
C PHE A 150 13.31 13.92 -0.19
N SER A 151 14.10 12.97 0.32
CA SER A 151 14.28 11.64 -0.27
C SER A 151 12.97 10.87 -0.39
N TYR A 152 12.12 10.95 0.64
CA TYR A 152 10.83 10.30 0.65
C TYR A 152 9.88 10.88 -0.39
N ILE A 153 9.78 12.21 -0.47
CA ILE A 153 8.91 12.88 -1.45
C ILE A 153 9.43 12.66 -2.87
N ALA A 154 10.73 12.81 -3.10
CA ALA A 154 11.34 12.62 -4.40
C ALA A 154 11.07 11.23 -4.99
N THR A 155 11.08 10.19 -4.17
CA THR A 155 10.90 8.81 -4.61
C THR A 155 9.43 8.34 -4.61
N LYS A 156 8.56 8.96 -3.82
CA LYS A 156 7.14 8.56 -3.72
C LYS A 156 6.18 9.44 -4.52
N SER A 157 6.52 10.70 -4.82
CA SER A 157 5.67 11.57 -5.66
C SER A 157 5.44 11.03 -7.08
N PRO A 158 6.41 10.42 -7.76
CA PRO A 158 6.20 9.84 -9.09
C PRO A 158 5.11 8.75 -9.12
N LEU A 159 4.86 8.07 -8.00
CA LEU A 159 3.79 7.09 -7.87
C LEU A 159 2.40 7.69 -8.18
N ASN A 160 2.17 8.95 -7.82
CA ASN A 160 0.92 9.64 -8.13
C ASN A 160 0.68 9.77 -9.64
N SER A 161 1.72 10.09 -10.41
CA SER A 161 1.65 10.15 -11.87
C SER A 161 1.48 8.77 -12.48
N MET A 162 2.19 7.77 -11.96
CA MET A 162 2.07 6.38 -12.39
C MET A 162 0.64 5.86 -12.23
N ILE A 163 -0.01 6.08 -11.07
CA ILE A 163 -1.41 5.70 -10.83
C ILE A 163 -2.35 6.31 -11.88
N LYS A 164 -2.18 7.60 -12.18
CA LYS A 164 -2.99 8.29 -13.20
C LYS A 164 -2.78 7.71 -14.60
N LEU A 165 -1.53 7.40 -14.96
CA LEU A 165 -1.17 6.83 -16.26
C LEU A 165 -1.72 5.40 -16.42
N PHE A 166 -1.56 4.53 -15.42
CA PHE A 166 -2.18 3.21 -15.42
C PHE A 166 -3.70 3.28 -15.47
N GLY A 167 -4.33 4.17 -14.71
CA GLY A 167 -5.78 4.35 -14.74
C GLY A 167 -6.30 4.76 -16.11
N ARG A 168 -5.60 5.66 -16.82
CA ARG A 168 -5.90 6.01 -18.21
C ARG A 168 -5.70 4.83 -19.15
N HIS A 169 -4.60 4.09 -19.00
CA HIS A 169 -4.30 2.91 -19.80
C HIS A 169 -5.37 1.83 -19.63
N PHE A 170 -5.76 1.51 -18.40
CA PHE A 170 -6.80 0.53 -18.10
C PHE A 170 -8.14 0.92 -18.74
N LYS A 171 -8.54 2.19 -18.59
CA LYS A 171 -9.76 2.70 -19.20
C LYS A 171 -9.72 2.61 -20.73
N LYS A 172 -8.63 3.05 -21.37
CA LYS A 172 -8.47 3.04 -22.84
C LYS A 172 -8.51 1.63 -23.42
N ASN A 173 -7.87 0.66 -22.73
CA ASN A 173 -7.76 -0.72 -23.22
C ASN A 173 -8.82 -1.66 -22.63
N LYS A 174 -9.82 -1.11 -21.90
CA LYS A 174 -10.91 -1.87 -21.28
C LYS A 174 -10.41 -2.99 -20.36
N ILE A 175 -9.28 -2.77 -19.69
CA ILE A 175 -8.75 -3.68 -18.65
C ILE A 175 -9.64 -3.52 -17.42
N PRO A 176 -10.32 -4.57 -16.93
CA PRO A 176 -11.31 -4.48 -15.88
C PRO A 176 -10.65 -4.45 -14.48
N VAL A 177 -9.75 -3.50 -14.28
CA VAL A 177 -9.06 -3.23 -13.00
C VAL A 177 -9.21 -1.75 -12.66
N GLU A 178 -9.50 -1.45 -11.41
CA GLU A 178 -9.39 -0.08 -10.89
C GLU A 178 -8.05 0.11 -10.19
N ILE A 179 -7.34 1.18 -10.52
CA ILE A 179 -6.13 1.60 -9.81
C ILE A 179 -6.30 3.01 -9.25
N PHE A 180 -5.97 3.19 -7.98
CA PHE A 180 -6.09 4.49 -7.31
C PHE A 180 -5.10 4.64 -6.17
N GLY A 181 -4.88 5.88 -5.74
CA GLY A 181 -4.06 6.21 -4.59
C GLY A 181 -4.90 6.65 -3.40
N VAL A 182 -4.46 6.31 -2.19
CA VAL A 182 -5.02 6.81 -0.94
C VAL A 182 -3.90 7.44 -0.13
N MET A 183 -4.10 8.68 0.27
CA MET A 183 -3.28 9.36 1.26
C MET A 183 -4.03 9.38 2.60
N PRO A 184 -3.66 8.52 3.55
CA PRO A 184 -4.39 8.38 4.82
C PRO A 184 -4.12 9.51 5.81
N GLY A 185 -3.26 10.48 5.48
CA GLY A 185 -2.74 11.53 6.36
C GLY A 185 -1.43 11.15 7.05
N GLY A 186 -0.95 11.99 7.93
CA GLY A 186 0.17 11.67 8.80
C GLY A 186 -0.26 10.60 9.83
N ILE A 187 0.41 9.44 9.82
CA ILE A 187 0.10 8.33 10.72
C ILE A 187 1.32 8.07 11.60
N THR A 188 1.11 8.00 12.91
CA THR A 188 2.17 7.67 13.87
C THR A 188 2.59 6.22 13.71
N THR A 189 3.74 5.97 13.06
CA THR A 189 4.29 4.63 12.77
C THR A 189 5.81 4.65 12.89
N ASP A 190 6.45 3.48 12.79
CA ASP A 190 7.92 3.37 12.70
C ASP A 190 8.49 4.16 11.51
N LEU A 191 7.72 4.32 10.43
CA LEU A 191 8.16 5.02 9.22
C LEU A 191 8.57 6.48 9.51
N ASN A 192 7.96 7.11 10.50
CA ASN A 192 8.24 8.49 10.91
C ASN A 192 8.71 8.58 12.37
N ASN A 193 9.38 7.54 12.87
CA ASN A 193 9.90 7.47 14.24
C ASN A 193 8.84 7.77 15.32
N HIS A 194 7.61 7.30 15.12
CA HIS A 194 6.48 7.52 16.03
C HIS A 194 6.19 9.00 16.29
N GLN A 195 6.44 9.87 15.32
CA GLN A 195 6.17 11.29 15.43
C GLN A 195 4.72 11.55 15.86
N LYS A 196 4.54 12.43 16.85
CA LYS A 196 3.25 12.83 17.39
C LYS A 196 2.98 14.30 17.04
N GLY A 197 1.72 14.66 16.87
CA GLY A 197 1.31 16.04 16.59
C GLY A 197 -0.19 16.16 16.37
N PHE A 198 -0.70 17.37 16.35
CA PHE A 198 -2.14 17.66 16.24
C PHE A 198 -2.76 17.11 14.93
N LEU A 199 -1.97 17.02 13.86
CA LEU A 199 -2.40 16.49 12.55
C LEU A 199 -2.10 14.99 12.39
N MET A 200 -1.53 14.34 13.40
CA MET A 200 -1.18 12.91 13.35
C MET A 200 -2.38 12.07 13.77
N ARG A 201 -2.63 11.03 13.00
CA ARG A 201 -3.71 10.06 13.22
C ARG A 201 -3.14 8.75 13.77
N SER A 202 -3.97 7.99 14.44
CA SER A 202 -3.63 6.64 14.86
C SER A 202 -3.54 5.68 13.67
N VAL A 203 -2.81 4.58 13.84
CA VAL A 203 -2.73 3.48 12.85
C VAL A 203 -4.13 2.93 12.54
N ASN A 204 -5.00 2.84 13.55
CA ASN A 204 -6.37 2.38 13.39
C ASN A 204 -7.19 3.28 12.47
N GLU A 205 -7.16 4.60 12.67
CA GLU A 205 -7.89 5.56 11.82
C GLU A 205 -7.36 5.60 10.40
N GLY A 206 -6.03 5.46 10.24
CA GLY A 206 -5.39 5.37 8.93
C GLY A 206 -5.88 4.14 8.16
N ALA A 207 -5.84 2.97 8.81
CA ALA A 207 -6.32 1.72 8.24
C ALA A 207 -7.83 1.77 7.92
N GLN A 208 -8.64 2.36 8.79
CA GLN A 208 -10.07 2.54 8.54
C GLN A 208 -10.35 3.34 7.26
N SER A 209 -9.53 4.37 6.99
CA SER A 209 -9.65 5.15 5.75
C SER A 209 -9.33 4.32 4.51
N ILE A 210 -8.32 3.44 4.58
CA ILE A 210 -7.93 2.53 3.49
C ILE A 210 -9.05 1.52 3.25
N VAL A 211 -9.51 0.85 4.30
CA VAL A 211 -10.58 -0.15 4.25
C VAL A 211 -11.85 0.44 3.66
N LYS A 212 -12.27 1.63 4.12
CA LYS A 212 -13.47 2.31 3.62
C LYS A 212 -13.43 2.55 2.11
N VAL A 213 -12.29 3.04 1.59
CA VAL A 213 -12.15 3.32 0.16
C VAL A 213 -12.03 2.03 -0.65
N LEU A 214 -11.31 1.01 -0.12
CA LEU A 214 -11.18 -0.27 -0.82
C LEU A 214 -12.52 -0.99 -0.98
N THR A 215 -13.40 -0.87 0.02
CA THR A 215 -14.66 -1.65 0.08
C THR A 215 -15.90 -0.86 -0.32
N ASP A 216 -15.77 0.41 -0.71
CA ASP A 216 -16.89 1.18 -1.23
C ASP A 216 -17.22 0.78 -2.70
N ASN A 217 -18.39 1.21 -3.18
CA ASN A 217 -18.86 0.91 -4.54
C ASN A 217 -18.56 2.03 -5.55
N HIS A 218 -17.73 3.01 -5.17
CA HIS A 218 -17.40 4.12 -6.07
C HIS A 218 -16.26 3.76 -7.01
N ASN A 219 -16.31 4.26 -8.24
CA ASN A 219 -15.20 4.16 -9.17
C ASN A 219 -14.13 5.21 -8.84
N HIS A 220 -12.95 4.72 -8.49
CA HIS A 220 -11.79 5.55 -8.13
C HIS A 220 -10.67 5.49 -9.17
N ASN A 221 -10.87 4.85 -10.31
CA ASN A 221 -9.81 4.60 -11.29
C ASN A 221 -9.05 5.88 -11.68
N GLY A 222 -7.73 5.89 -11.51
CA GLY A 222 -6.82 7.01 -11.80
C GLY A 222 -6.89 8.18 -10.79
N LYS A 223 -7.64 8.06 -9.67
CA LYS A 223 -7.78 9.12 -8.68
C LYS A 223 -6.78 8.98 -7.54
N ILE A 224 -6.41 10.11 -6.95
CA ILE A 224 -5.68 10.19 -5.69
C ILE A 224 -6.63 10.76 -4.63
N LEU A 225 -6.92 9.97 -3.61
CA LEU A 225 -7.91 10.28 -2.59
C LEU A 225 -7.23 10.74 -1.30
N LEU A 226 -7.54 11.96 -0.91
CA LEU A 226 -7.09 12.55 0.33
C LEU A 226 -8.04 12.18 1.48
N ARG A 227 -7.51 11.64 2.58
CA ARG A 227 -8.28 11.22 3.76
C ARG A 227 -7.64 11.77 5.04
N LEU A 228 -7.62 13.11 5.17
CA LEU A 228 -6.87 13.80 6.22
C LEU A 228 -7.57 13.83 7.58
N MET A 229 -8.91 13.85 7.65
CA MET A 229 -9.66 13.88 8.92
C MET A 229 -11.02 13.22 8.80
N PRO A 230 -11.56 12.63 9.89
CA PRO A 230 -13.01 12.44 10.00
C PRO A 230 -13.66 13.83 10.05
N PHE A 231 -14.64 14.07 9.18
CA PHE A 231 -15.44 15.30 9.15
C PHE A 231 -16.19 15.53 10.48
N LYS A 232 -15.52 16.05 11.51
CA LYS A 232 -16.13 16.39 12.80
C LYS A 232 -15.78 17.80 13.31
N ILE A 233 -15.28 18.71 12.46
CA ILE A 233 -14.91 20.07 12.88
C ILE A 233 -15.84 21.15 12.34
N PHE A 234 -17.00 20.83 11.79
CA PHE A 234 -18.04 21.85 11.57
C PHE A 234 -19.39 21.28 11.97
N LYS A 235 -19.75 21.50 13.22
CA LYS A 235 -21.11 21.73 13.69
C LYS A 235 -21.18 23.13 14.25
#